data_86e08a7434dacd7653b04ef145821b79
#
_entry.id   86e08a7434dacd7653b04ef145821b79
#
_cell.length_a   1.000
_cell.length_b   1.000
_cell.length_c   1.000
_cell.angle_alpha   90.00
_cell.angle_beta   90.00
_cell.angle_gamma   90.00
#
_symmetry.space_group_name_H-M   'P 1'
#
loop_
_entity.id
_entity.type
_entity.pdbx_description
1 polymer ?
#
loop_
_entity_poly.entity_id
_entity_poly.type
_entity_poly.pdbx_seq_one_letter_code
_entity_poly.pdbx_strand_id
1 'polypeptide(L)'
;MDENFIIPEDKTLVNLSSDIFSHFGLKTESEGLGLNYRNKKVCFILLDGLGWNIYKKTGITFKNEMKCTSVFPSTTSNALSSFFLNKYPGQHGIIGYQLYVKQVGAIVNILGYTSSASYIRDSI
;
A
#
# COMPACT_ATOMS: atom_id res chain seq x y z
N MET A 1 17.53 -17.95 -10.92
CA MET A 1 16.45 -17.24 -10.21
C MET A 1 16.60 -17.60 -8.77
N ASP A 2 16.87 -16.63 -7.90
CA ASP A 2 17.01 -16.90 -6.48
C ASP A 2 15.67 -17.41 -5.95
N GLU A 3 15.66 -18.66 -5.45
CA GLU A 3 14.48 -19.34 -4.90
C GLU A 3 13.92 -18.67 -3.63
N ASN A 4 14.50 -17.54 -3.21
CA ASN A 4 14.17 -16.83 -1.97
C ASN A 4 13.27 -15.59 -2.14
N PHE A 5 12.69 -15.37 -3.32
CA PHE A 5 11.79 -14.25 -3.54
C PHE A 5 10.34 -14.62 -3.23
N ILE A 6 10.12 -15.20 -2.05
CA ILE A 6 8.76 -15.39 -1.53
C ILE A 6 8.43 -14.15 -0.72
N ILE A 7 7.45 -13.38 -1.18
CA ILE A 7 6.83 -12.33 -0.37
C ILE A 7 6.02 -13.05 0.70
N PRO A 8 6.35 -12.93 2.00
CA PRO A 8 5.54 -13.53 3.03
C PRO A 8 4.13 -12.92 2.98
N GLU A 9 3.12 -13.70 2.66
CA GLU A 9 1.74 -13.23 2.57
C GLU A 9 1.16 -12.80 3.93
N ASP A 10 1.80 -13.20 5.02
CA ASP A 10 1.35 -13.02 6.39
C ASP A 10 1.77 -11.69 7.05
N LYS A 11 2.65 -10.90 6.42
CA LYS A 11 3.17 -9.62 6.97
C LYS A 11 3.36 -8.58 5.88
N THR A 12 2.29 -8.19 5.25
CA THR A 12 2.29 -7.22 4.16
C THR A 12 1.67 -5.88 4.59
N LEU A 13 1.79 -4.89 3.73
CA LEU A 13 1.11 -3.61 3.87
C LEU A 13 -0.43 -3.75 3.93
N VAL A 14 -1.00 -4.76 3.29
CA VAL A 14 -2.44 -5.05 3.32
C VAL A 14 -2.87 -5.55 4.70
N ASN A 15 -2.07 -6.41 5.33
CA ASN A 15 -2.35 -6.87 6.71
C ASN A 15 -2.26 -5.72 7.71
N LEU A 16 -1.31 -4.78 7.54
CA LEU A 16 -1.24 -3.57 8.35
C LEU A 16 -2.50 -2.70 8.20
N SER A 17 -2.98 -2.52 6.97
CA SER A 17 -4.22 -1.76 6.73
C SER A 17 -5.43 -2.44 7.37
N SER A 18 -5.47 -3.78 7.39
CA SER A 18 -6.54 -4.54 8.05
C SER A 18 -6.64 -4.23 9.55
N ASP A 19 -5.52 -4.18 10.26
CA ASP A 19 -5.52 -3.81 11.68
C ASP A 19 -6.04 -2.39 11.91
N ILE A 20 -5.59 -1.43 11.08
CA ILE A 20 -6.01 -0.04 11.19
C ILE A 20 -7.51 0.10 10.88
N PHE A 21 -7.99 -0.51 9.80
CA PHE A 21 -9.39 -0.43 9.39
C PHE A 21 -10.31 -1.10 10.40
N SER A 22 -9.92 -2.27 10.92
CA SER A 22 -10.66 -2.96 11.98
C SER A 22 -10.77 -2.12 13.25
N HIS A 23 -9.74 -1.34 13.57
CA HIS A 23 -9.78 -0.39 14.70
C HIS A 23 -10.89 0.66 14.54
N PHE A 24 -11.14 1.12 13.29
CA PHE A 24 -12.21 2.05 12.96
C PHE A 24 -13.56 1.37 12.67
N GLY A 25 -13.69 0.07 12.91
CA GLY A 25 -14.92 -0.68 12.70
C GLY A 25 -15.24 -1.02 11.25
N LEU A 26 -14.28 -0.85 10.35
CA LEU A 26 -14.43 -1.25 8.96
C LEU A 26 -14.19 -2.75 8.80
N LYS A 27 -14.98 -3.38 7.92
CA LYS A 27 -14.75 -4.78 7.53
C LYS A 27 -13.51 -4.89 6.67
N THR A 28 -12.71 -5.91 6.93
CA THR A 28 -11.51 -6.23 6.15
C THR A 28 -11.61 -7.65 5.61
N GLU A 29 -11.07 -7.88 4.43
CA GLU A 29 -11.04 -9.21 3.78
C GLU A 29 -9.77 -9.99 4.17
N SER A 30 -8.71 -9.27 4.53
CA SER A 30 -7.43 -9.86 4.92
C SER A 30 -7.25 -9.88 6.43
N GLU A 31 -6.53 -10.87 6.93
CA GLU A 31 -6.14 -10.92 8.33
C GLU A 31 -5.19 -9.76 8.66
N GLY A 32 -5.28 -9.25 9.88
CA GLY A 32 -4.37 -8.23 10.40
C GLY A 32 -3.06 -8.82 10.91
N LEU A 33 -2.14 -7.95 11.31
CA LEU A 33 -0.87 -8.31 11.97
C LEU A 33 -1.05 -8.60 13.47
N GLY A 34 -2.26 -8.46 13.99
CA GLY A 34 -2.58 -8.61 15.42
C GLY A 34 -2.22 -7.38 16.25
N LEU A 35 -2.09 -6.21 15.64
CA LEU A 35 -1.83 -4.97 16.36
C LEU A 35 -3.08 -4.52 17.13
N ASN A 36 -2.91 -4.24 18.42
CA ASN A 36 -4.02 -3.88 19.28
C ASN A 36 -4.02 -2.38 19.58
N TYR A 37 -4.98 -1.67 19.00
CA TYR A 37 -5.18 -0.22 19.19
C TYR A 37 -6.38 0.11 20.08
N ARG A 38 -6.98 -0.87 20.78
CA ARG A 38 -8.18 -0.67 21.59
C ARG A 38 -8.04 0.52 22.53
N ASN A 39 -9.05 1.38 22.53
CA ASN A 39 -9.13 2.59 23.36
C ASN A 39 -8.00 3.61 23.14
N LYS A 40 -7.33 3.60 21.97
CA LYS A 40 -6.27 4.55 21.63
C LYS A 40 -6.69 5.43 20.47
N LYS A 41 -6.23 6.67 20.49
CA LYS A 41 -6.22 7.52 19.31
C LYS A 41 -5.08 7.06 18.43
N VAL A 42 -5.33 6.83 17.14
CA VAL A 42 -4.33 6.35 16.17
C VAL A 42 -4.00 7.48 15.23
N CYS A 43 -2.71 7.77 15.10
CA CYS A 43 -2.15 8.62 14.04
C CYS A 43 -1.29 7.72 13.16
N PHE A 44 -1.65 7.59 11.90
CA PHE A 44 -0.89 6.82 10.91
C PHE A 44 -0.02 7.76 10.08
N ILE A 45 1.28 7.48 10.03
CA ILE A 45 2.25 8.23 9.24
C ILE A 45 2.91 7.26 8.26
N LEU A 46 2.71 7.50 6.97
CA LEU A 46 3.34 6.75 5.89
C LEU A 46 4.53 7.54 5.34
N LEU A 47 5.70 6.94 5.39
CA LEU A 47 6.93 7.49 4.81
C LEU A 47 7.30 6.66 3.58
N ASP A 48 7.05 7.21 2.40
CA ASP A 48 7.39 6.56 1.14
C ASP A 48 8.91 6.54 0.94
N GLY A 49 9.41 5.45 0.34
CA GLY A 49 10.83 5.27 0.09
C GLY A 49 11.69 4.91 1.33
N LEU A 50 11.14 4.95 2.54
CA LEU A 50 11.84 4.55 3.76
C LEU A 50 11.75 3.04 3.99
N GLY A 51 12.55 2.28 3.24
CA GLY A 51 12.63 0.83 3.42
C GLY A 51 13.34 0.42 4.71
N TRP A 52 13.06 -0.81 5.19
CA TRP A 52 13.59 -1.35 6.44
C TRP A 52 15.11 -1.23 6.57
N ASN A 53 15.86 -1.52 5.52
CA ASN A 53 17.32 -1.45 5.55
C ASN A 53 17.85 0.00 5.66
N ILE A 54 17.14 0.96 5.05
CA ILE A 54 17.45 2.39 5.18
C ILE A 54 17.13 2.85 6.59
N TYR A 55 15.95 2.52 7.09
CA TYR A 55 15.54 2.82 8.46
C TYR A 55 16.56 2.32 9.49
N LYS A 56 17.01 1.08 9.40
CA LYS A 56 18.02 0.54 10.34
C LYS A 56 19.37 1.26 10.29
N LYS A 57 19.76 1.85 9.16
CA LYS A 57 20.97 2.66 9.05
C LYS A 57 20.88 4.01 9.75
N THR A 58 19.69 4.51 10.04
CA THR A 58 19.51 5.80 10.74
C THR A 58 19.89 5.72 12.21
N GLY A 59 19.95 4.54 12.80
CA GLY A 59 20.15 4.35 14.23
C GLY A 59 18.94 4.71 15.11
N ILE A 60 17.84 5.16 14.51
CA ILE A 60 16.58 5.43 15.21
C ILE A 60 15.94 4.12 15.60
N THR A 61 15.41 4.03 16.82
CA THR A 61 14.69 2.86 17.31
C THR A 61 13.36 3.28 17.94
N PHE A 62 12.34 2.45 17.74
CA PHE A 62 11.05 2.60 18.41
C PHE A 62 10.83 1.45 19.40
N LYS A 63 9.96 1.66 20.38
CA LYS A 63 9.64 0.66 21.39
C LYS A 63 9.12 -0.65 20.79
N ASN A 64 8.33 -0.53 19.72
CA ASN A 64 7.78 -1.67 18.99
C ASN A 64 8.11 -1.51 17.52
N GLU A 65 8.77 -2.48 16.95
CA GLU A 65 9.15 -2.50 15.54
C GLU A 65 8.72 -3.84 14.92
N MET A 66 8.21 -3.76 13.71
CA MET A 66 7.87 -4.95 12.93
C MET A 66 8.30 -4.74 11.49
N LYS A 67 9.00 -5.72 10.93
CA LYS A 67 9.32 -5.73 9.50
C LYS A 67 8.13 -6.29 8.74
N CYS A 68 7.62 -5.50 7.79
CA CYS A 68 6.59 -5.92 6.84
C CYS A 68 7.14 -5.77 5.42
N THR A 69 6.51 -6.45 4.48
CA THR A 69 6.78 -6.31 3.05
C THR A 69 5.75 -5.38 2.41
N SER A 70 6.16 -4.71 1.34
CA SER A 70 5.20 -4.05 0.45
C SER A 70 4.50 -5.11 -0.40
N VAL A 71 3.54 -4.67 -1.19
CA VAL A 71 2.93 -5.48 -2.25
C VAL A 71 3.84 -5.51 -3.48
N PHE A 72 3.59 -6.45 -4.40
CA PHE A 72 4.34 -6.52 -5.66
C PHE A 72 3.40 -6.27 -6.85
N PRO A 73 3.81 -5.40 -7.81
CA PRO A 73 4.98 -4.50 -7.81
C PRO A 73 4.92 -3.45 -6.69
N SER A 74 6.06 -3.07 -6.12
CA SER A 74 6.16 -2.13 -5.00
C SER A 74 6.18 -0.65 -5.44
N THR A 75 5.40 -0.31 -6.47
CA THR A 75 5.26 1.09 -6.90
C THR A 75 4.36 1.85 -5.94
N THR A 76 4.57 3.16 -5.80
CA THR A 76 3.78 4.02 -4.89
C THR A 76 2.28 3.90 -5.14
N SER A 77 1.84 3.96 -6.41
CA SER A 77 0.42 3.83 -6.77
C SER A 77 -0.16 2.49 -6.36
N ASN A 78 0.56 1.39 -6.59
CA ASN A 78 0.12 0.06 -6.19
C ASN A 78 0.08 -0.09 -4.66
N ALA A 79 1.15 0.31 -3.97
CA ALA A 79 1.23 0.21 -2.52
C ALA A 79 0.15 1.04 -1.81
N LEU A 80 -0.06 2.29 -2.23
CA LEU A 80 -1.13 3.14 -1.69
C LEU A 80 -2.52 2.57 -1.98
N SER A 81 -2.77 2.12 -3.21
CA SER A 81 -4.05 1.51 -3.57
C SER A 81 -4.31 0.24 -2.74
N SER A 82 -3.31 -0.61 -2.59
CA SER A 82 -3.44 -1.82 -1.76
C SER A 82 -3.74 -1.50 -0.30
N PHE A 83 -3.08 -0.47 0.25
CA PHE A 83 -3.31 -0.04 1.62
C PHE A 83 -4.73 0.53 1.81
N PHE A 84 -5.13 1.52 0.99
CA PHE A 84 -6.40 2.21 1.17
C PHE A 84 -7.61 1.39 0.75
N LEU A 85 -7.47 0.45 -0.17
CA LEU A 85 -8.53 -0.47 -0.56
C LEU A 85 -8.58 -1.73 0.29
N ASN A 86 -7.56 -1.98 1.11
CA ASN A 86 -7.35 -3.24 1.84
C ASN A 86 -7.43 -4.46 0.92
N LYS A 87 -6.80 -4.36 -0.25
CA LYS A 87 -6.81 -5.39 -1.29
C LYS A 87 -5.43 -5.61 -1.88
N TYR A 88 -5.17 -6.82 -2.32
CA TYR A 88 -3.94 -7.14 -3.05
C TYR A 88 -4.01 -6.65 -4.51
N PRO A 89 -2.86 -6.44 -5.16
CA PRO A 89 -2.78 -5.96 -6.55
C PRO A 89 -3.60 -6.77 -7.55
N GLY A 90 -3.66 -8.10 -7.38
CA GLY A 90 -4.47 -8.99 -8.20
C GLY A 90 -5.98 -8.77 -8.04
N GLN A 91 -6.43 -8.16 -6.95
CA GLN A 91 -7.84 -7.86 -6.69
C GLN A 91 -8.25 -6.48 -7.20
N HIS A 92 -7.40 -5.45 -7.01
CA HIS A 92 -7.75 -4.08 -7.44
C HIS A 92 -7.22 -3.69 -8.83
N GLY A 93 -6.27 -4.45 -9.40
CA GLY A 93 -5.75 -4.25 -10.75
C GLY A 93 -4.83 -3.05 -10.95
N ILE A 94 -4.53 -2.27 -9.91
CA ILE A 94 -3.63 -1.11 -9.99
C ILE A 94 -2.20 -1.56 -9.73
N ILE A 95 -1.46 -1.84 -10.79
CA ILE A 95 -0.12 -2.43 -10.73
C ILE A 95 1.01 -1.46 -11.10
N GLY A 96 0.69 -0.23 -11.46
CA GLY A 96 1.68 0.75 -11.90
C GLY A 96 1.18 2.18 -11.81
N TYR A 97 2.10 3.10 -12.12
CA TYR A 97 1.82 4.54 -12.10
C TYR A 97 0.87 4.97 -13.22
N GLN A 98 0.98 4.32 -14.38
CA GLN A 98 0.14 4.57 -15.55
C GLN A 98 -0.50 3.26 -15.98
N LEU A 99 -1.81 3.28 -16.17
CA LEU A 99 -2.58 2.13 -16.62
C LEU A 99 -3.55 2.52 -17.73
N TYR A 100 -3.73 1.63 -18.70
CA TYR A 100 -4.83 1.78 -19.64
C TYR A 100 -6.14 1.44 -18.95
N VAL A 101 -7.03 2.41 -18.88
CA VAL A 101 -8.36 2.27 -18.27
C VAL A 101 -9.37 2.15 -19.40
N LYS A 102 -9.88 0.95 -19.60
CA LYS A 102 -10.81 0.63 -20.70
C LYS A 102 -12.06 1.49 -20.68
N GLN A 103 -12.59 1.80 -19.51
CA GLN A 103 -13.79 2.62 -19.33
C GLN A 103 -13.61 4.05 -19.81
N VAL A 104 -12.39 4.56 -19.75
CA VAL A 104 -12.01 5.90 -20.20
C VAL A 104 -11.45 5.88 -21.61
N GLY A 105 -11.00 4.72 -22.10
CA GLY A 105 -10.34 4.57 -23.38
C GLY A 105 -8.96 5.21 -23.47
N ALA A 106 -8.30 5.46 -22.34
CA ALA A 106 -7.03 6.20 -22.27
C ALA A 106 -6.07 5.61 -21.24
N ILE A 107 -4.80 5.98 -21.37
CA ILE A 107 -3.80 5.75 -20.31
C ILE A 107 -3.98 6.82 -19.25
N VAL A 108 -4.21 6.40 -18.03
CA VAL A 108 -4.46 7.25 -16.86
C VAL A 108 -3.28 7.19 -15.91
N ASN A 109 -2.87 8.35 -15.43
CA ASN A 109 -1.95 8.49 -14.33
C ASN A 109 -2.73 8.29 -13.01
N ILE A 110 -2.47 7.18 -12.34
CA ILE A 110 -3.24 6.75 -11.17
C ILE A 110 -3.12 7.71 -9.98
N LEU A 111 -1.95 8.28 -9.74
CA LEU A 111 -1.76 9.21 -8.61
C LEU A 111 -2.28 10.61 -8.90
N GLY A 112 -2.25 11.03 -10.16
CA GLY A 112 -2.67 12.38 -10.55
C GLY A 112 -4.10 12.47 -11.05
N TYR A 113 -4.77 11.35 -11.28
CA TYR A 113 -6.09 11.27 -11.92
C TYR A 113 -6.17 12.05 -13.22
N THR A 114 -5.10 11.96 -14.04
CA THR A 114 -4.99 12.67 -15.29
C THR A 114 -4.75 11.71 -16.43
N SER A 115 -5.32 12.00 -17.61
CA SER A 115 -5.00 11.27 -18.82
C SER A 115 -3.60 11.65 -19.30
N SER A 116 -2.80 10.67 -19.71
CA SER A 116 -1.48 10.92 -20.30
C SER A 116 -1.55 11.53 -21.71
N ALA A 117 -2.71 11.48 -22.35
CA ALA A 117 -2.94 12.02 -23.70
C ALA A 117 -3.43 13.48 -23.70
N SER A 118 -3.85 14.03 -22.56
CA SER A 118 -4.28 15.42 -22.48
C SER A 118 -3.25 16.27 -21.76
N TYR A 119 -2.77 17.31 -22.42
CA TYR A 119 -2.06 18.42 -21.78
C TYR A 119 -3.01 19.28 -20.91
N ILE A 120 -4.28 18.96 -20.91
CA ILE A 120 -5.33 19.55 -20.10
C ILE A 120 -5.49 18.68 -18.88
N ARG A 121 -5.31 19.23 -17.68
CA ARG A 121 -5.62 18.59 -16.41
C ARG A 121 -7.14 18.48 -16.25
N ASP A 122 -7.76 17.61 -17.00
CA ASP A 122 -9.15 17.27 -16.74
C ASP A 122 -9.15 16.16 -15.67
N SER A 123 -9.72 16.46 -14.53
CA SER A 123 -10.04 15.46 -13.52
C SER A 123 -11.01 14.45 -14.14
N ILE A 124 -10.62 13.19 -14.13
CA ILE A 124 -11.45 12.07 -14.54
C ILE A 124 -12.43 11.74 -13.41
#